data_bfc48ba5e0f959f3aa3416bf037b2003
#
_entry.id   bfc48ba5e0f959f3aa3416bf037b2003
#
_cell.length_a   1.000
_cell.length_b   1.000
_cell.length_c   1.000
_cell.angle_alpha   90.00
_cell.angle_beta   90.00
_cell.angle_gamma   90.00
#
_symmetry.space_group_name_H-M   'P 1'
#
loop_
_entity.id
_entity.type
_entity.pdbx_description
1 polymer ?
#
loop_
_entity_poly.entity_id
_entity_poly.type
_entity_poly.pdbx_seq_one_letter_code
_entity_poly.pdbx_strand_id
1 'polypeptide(L)'
;MEFDLKKARELSYISKLCGQDERLVQAGGGNTSVKLDDRYMLVKASGYHLTDVTEQSGYAVADYRLITDIFSGGEVDDNQEAAILSKALTEGGRPSIETFLHSVTGRYTIHTHPLGVTMYAAAEGGMERLSEMFPDSVAVEYATPGIKLAKKYYAAVKSKPDAKLIFLKNHGMLVSADTPEDALELHTRTVKKIDESLGLDTAVYDTSRRLFEALQEIQPGLIAYQTDTQAVNAAVERAGGAWGHAYSPDCVVYGGGSIAVLKNDFVGELRKHKEKYGMAKAALADGYVFAIAENMKAARDIACILDFSAKVYLSGKGRKLIELDSAERAFLLNWDSEKYRASLKN
;
A
#
# COMPACT_ATOMS: atom_id res chain seq x y z
N MET A 1 12.13 25.35 9.58
CA MET A 1 10.79 25.09 8.97
C MET A 1 9.93 24.53 10.07
N GLU A 2 8.74 25.08 10.32
CA GLU A 2 7.80 24.44 11.24
C GLU A 2 7.30 23.15 10.55
N PHE A 3 7.49 22.01 11.18
CA PHE A 3 7.16 20.71 10.60
C PHE A 3 5.63 20.56 10.52
N ASP A 4 5.09 20.38 9.32
CA ASP A 4 3.66 20.21 9.10
C ASP A 4 3.22 18.74 9.37
N LEU A 5 2.97 18.44 10.65
CA LEU A 5 2.49 17.14 11.11
C LEU A 5 1.23 16.67 10.37
N LYS A 6 0.35 17.62 9.98
CA LYS A 6 -0.85 17.27 9.21
C LYS A 6 -0.47 16.68 7.86
N LYS A 7 0.48 17.30 7.15
CA LYS A 7 0.95 16.80 5.84
C LYS A 7 1.67 15.46 5.95
N ALA A 8 2.44 15.24 7.01
CA ALA A 8 3.07 13.96 7.26
C ALA A 8 2.04 12.85 7.54
N ARG A 9 0.97 13.16 8.28
CA ARG A 9 -0.15 12.24 8.53
C ARG A 9 -0.91 11.92 7.24
N GLU A 10 -1.21 12.90 6.41
CA GLU A 10 -1.85 12.72 5.10
C GLU A 10 -0.97 11.86 4.17
N LEU A 11 0.36 12.09 4.14
CA LEU A 11 1.30 11.27 3.40
C LEU A 11 1.32 9.81 3.89
N SER A 12 1.39 9.61 5.22
CA SER A 12 1.35 8.27 5.81
C SER A 12 0.05 7.53 5.44
N TYR A 13 -1.08 8.21 5.52
CA TYR A 13 -2.39 7.64 5.18
C TYR A 13 -2.45 7.14 3.72
N ILE A 14 -2.12 8.00 2.74
CA ILE A 14 -2.15 7.61 1.33
C ILE A 14 -1.12 6.53 1.01
N SER A 15 0.05 6.59 1.65
CA SER A 15 1.12 5.60 1.47
C SER A 15 0.69 4.22 1.96
N LYS A 16 0.18 4.14 3.18
CA LYS A 16 -0.24 2.86 3.78
C LYS A 16 -1.42 2.24 3.04
N LEU A 17 -2.43 3.05 2.67
CA LEU A 17 -3.60 2.57 1.95
C LEU A 17 -3.23 1.97 0.58
N CYS A 18 -2.33 2.61 -0.18
CA CYS A 18 -1.85 2.06 -1.44
C CYS A 18 -0.87 0.89 -1.23
N GLY A 19 0.03 1.02 -0.26
CA GLY A 19 1.13 0.09 -0.05
C GLY A 19 0.74 -1.25 0.59
N GLN A 20 -0.44 -1.34 1.22
CA GLN A 20 -0.91 -2.58 1.83
C GLN A 20 -1.43 -3.62 0.82
N ASP A 21 -1.61 -3.24 -0.45
CA ASP A 21 -2.16 -4.08 -1.51
C ASP A 21 -1.08 -4.39 -2.56
N GLU A 22 -0.65 -5.65 -2.63
CA GLU A 22 0.38 -6.11 -3.57
C GLU A 22 -0.07 -6.06 -5.05
N ARG A 23 -1.37 -5.90 -5.33
CA ARG A 23 -1.85 -5.67 -6.69
C ARG A 23 -1.58 -4.25 -7.16
N LEU A 24 -1.36 -3.32 -6.21
CA LEU A 24 -1.04 -1.91 -6.47
C LEU A 24 0.46 -1.62 -6.38
N VAL A 25 1.14 -2.24 -5.39
CA VAL A 25 2.55 -1.96 -5.09
C VAL A 25 3.28 -3.23 -4.70
N GLN A 26 4.41 -3.50 -5.33
CA GLN A 26 5.23 -4.68 -5.08
C GLN A 26 6.57 -4.28 -4.45
N ALA A 27 6.99 -5.02 -3.43
CA ALA A 27 8.26 -4.81 -2.71
C ALA A 27 8.42 -3.34 -2.25
N GLY A 28 9.55 -2.72 -2.54
CA GLY A 28 9.84 -1.31 -2.25
C GLY A 28 9.40 -0.33 -3.34
N GLY A 29 8.62 -0.79 -4.33
CA GLY A 29 8.12 0.02 -5.44
C GLY A 29 7.07 1.04 -5.02
N GLY A 30 6.65 1.85 -5.98
CA GLY A 30 5.70 2.92 -5.75
C GLY A 30 6.26 4.07 -4.90
N ASN A 31 5.64 5.22 -5.02
CA ASN A 31 6.01 6.43 -4.29
C ASN A 31 4.79 7.30 -4.03
N THR A 32 4.87 8.06 -2.95
CA THR A 32 3.89 9.08 -2.62
C THR A 32 4.61 10.36 -2.23
N SER A 33 3.99 11.49 -2.49
CA SER A 33 4.50 12.79 -2.03
C SER A 33 3.39 13.78 -1.71
N VAL A 34 3.74 14.79 -0.91
CA VAL A 34 2.91 15.96 -0.66
C VAL A 34 3.78 17.21 -0.67
N LYS A 35 3.41 18.22 -1.46
CA LYS A 35 4.05 19.53 -1.43
C LYS A 35 3.59 20.29 -0.20
N LEU A 36 4.56 20.73 0.60
CA LEU A 36 4.35 21.53 1.81
C LEU A 36 3.99 22.97 1.42
N ASP A 37 4.79 23.52 0.54
CA ASP A 37 4.69 24.88 0.02
C ASP A 37 5.21 24.91 -1.45
N ASP A 38 5.58 26.10 -1.93
CA ASP A 38 6.13 26.30 -3.27
C ASP A 38 7.56 25.79 -3.45
N ARG A 39 8.20 25.30 -2.41
CA ARG A 39 9.62 24.94 -2.41
C ARG A 39 9.89 23.53 -1.90
N TYR A 40 9.19 23.12 -0.85
CA TYR A 40 9.48 21.87 -0.17
C TYR A 40 8.38 20.84 -0.37
N MET A 41 8.78 19.56 -0.40
CA MET A 41 7.85 18.44 -0.40
C MET A 41 8.33 17.33 0.53
N LEU A 42 7.37 16.59 1.08
CA LEU A 42 7.62 15.26 1.63
C LEU A 42 7.48 14.24 0.49
N VAL A 43 8.41 13.33 0.39
CA VAL A 43 8.38 12.22 -0.59
C VAL A 43 8.89 10.95 0.07
N LYS A 44 8.28 9.81 -0.22
CA LYS A 44 8.72 8.51 0.32
C LYS A 44 10.22 8.31 0.10
N ALA A 45 10.92 7.93 1.14
CA ALA A 45 12.36 7.69 1.10
C ALA A 45 12.70 6.37 0.38
N SER A 46 13.87 6.32 -0.23
CA SER A 46 14.42 5.11 -0.86
C SER A 46 14.68 4.03 0.19
N GLY A 47 14.37 2.76 -0.15
CA GLY A 47 14.58 1.62 0.74
C GLY A 47 13.44 1.33 1.72
N TYR A 48 12.41 2.16 1.79
CA TYR A 48 11.20 1.94 2.58
C TYR A 48 10.08 1.35 1.72
N HIS A 49 9.21 0.51 2.31
CA HIS A 49 7.91 0.22 1.73
C HIS A 49 6.97 1.42 1.92
N LEU A 50 5.94 1.53 1.10
CA LEU A 50 4.92 2.57 1.31
C LEU A 50 4.24 2.43 2.68
N THR A 51 4.07 1.20 3.17
CA THR A 51 3.50 0.94 4.51
C THR A 51 4.39 1.38 5.67
N ASP A 52 5.69 1.59 5.44
CA ASP A 52 6.63 2.02 6.47
C ASP A 52 6.66 3.56 6.63
N VAL A 53 5.93 4.28 5.76
CA VAL A 53 5.78 5.73 5.91
C VAL A 53 4.88 6.03 7.10
N THR A 54 5.41 6.76 8.07
CA THR A 54 4.72 7.19 9.29
C THR A 54 4.67 8.71 9.36
N GLU A 55 4.06 9.26 10.40
CA GLU A 55 4.08 10.70 10.66
C GLU A 55 5.50 11.22 10.98
N GLN A 56 6.42 10.34 11.41
CA GLN A 56 7.76 10.72 11.88
C GLN A 56 8.89 10.23 10.97
N SER A 57 8.65 9.27 10.09
CA SER A 57 9.72 8.60 9.34
C SER A 57 9.24 7.97 8.03
N GLY A 58 10.19 7.44 7.24
CA GLY A 58 9.91 6.77 5.98
C GLY A 58 9.84 7.72 4.78
N TYR A 59 10.12 9.01 4.97
CA TYR A 59 10.12 10.02 3.91
C TYR A 59 11.39 10.89 3.96
N ALA A 60 11.59 11.63 2.90
CA ALA A 60 12.57 12.72 2.77
C ALA A 60 11.82 14.05 2.67
N VAL A 61 12.38 15.10 3.26
CA VAL A 61 12.01 16.49 2.98
C VAL A 61 12.95 16.99 1.89
N ALA A 62 12.41 17.29 0.71
CA ALA A 62 13.21 17.71 -0.43
C ALA A 62 12.85 19.12 -0.92
N ASP A 63 13.85 19.93 -1.21
CA ASP A 63 13.71 21.18 -1.96
C ASP A 63 13.47 20.83 -3.45
N TYR A 64 12.21 20.69 -3.84
CA TYR A 64 11.87 20.26 -5.17
C TYR A 64 12.09 21.34 -6.25
N ARG A 65 12.25 22.61 -5.88
CA ARG A 65 12.64 23.66 -6.83
C ARG A 65 14.03 23.44 -7.39
N LEU A 66 14.99 23.03 -6.55
CA LEU A 66 16.32 22.66 -7.01
C LEU A 66 16.29 21.54 -8.06
N ILE A 67 15.27 20.68 -7.97
CA ILE A 67 15.06 19.58 -8.91
C ILE A 67 14.37 20.08 -10.18
N THR A 68 13.32 20.91 -10.05
CA THR A 68 12.59 21.45 -11.22
C THR A 68 13.40 22.41 -12.07
N ASP A 69 14.35 23.15 -11.49
CA ASP A 69 15.23 24.06 -12.20
C ASP A 69 16.07 23.34 -13.27
N ILE A 70 16.32 22.04 -13.06
CA ILE A 70 17.04 21.19 -14.03
C ILE A 70 16.27 21.07 -15.36
N PHE A 71 14.94 21.05 -15.31
CA PHE A 71 14.10 20.95 -16.51
C PHE A 71 14.00 22.25 -17.30
N SER A 72 14.45 23.36 -16.71
CA SER A 72 14.47 24.71 -17.33
C SER A 72 15.85 25.10 -17.86
N GLY A 73 16.91 24.42 -17.42
CA GLY A 73 18.31 24.73 -17.79
C GLY A 73 19.02 23.50 -18.34
N GLY A 74 19.82 23.60 -19.30
CA GLY A 74 20.81 22.73 -19.87
C GLY A 74 20.71 21.19 -19.76
N GLU A 75 21.64 20.50 -20.44
CA GLU A 75 21.79 19.05 -20.33
C GLU A 75 22.36 18.68 -18.96
N VAL A 76 21.65 17.80 -18.24
CA VAL A 76 22.13 17.18 -17.00
C VAL A 76 22.42 15.72 -17.30
N ASP A 77 23.63 15.27 -16.97
CA ASP A 77 24.08 13.89 -17.11
C ASP A 77 23.42 13.02 -16.02
N ASP A 78 23.02 11.81 -16.37
CA ASP A 78 22.48 10.81 -15.46
C ASP A 78 23.39 10.53 -14.25
N ASN A 79 24.72 10.67 -14.42
CA ASN A 79 25.69 10.53 -13.35
C ASN A 79 25.54 11.60 -12.22
N GLN A 80 24.77 12.66 -12.45
CA GLN A 80 24.53 13.72 -11.48
C GLN A 80 23.29 13.51 -10.62
N GLU A 81 22.44 12.51 -10.91
CA GLU A 81 21.18 12.25 -10.21
C GLU A 81 21.35 12.18 -8.69
N ALA A 82 22.30 11.36 -8.22
CA ALA A 82 22.55 11.20 -6.79
C ALA A 82 23.01 12.50 -6.12
N ALA A 83 23.83 13.29 -6.80
CA ALA A 83 24.33 14.58 -6.30
C ALA A 83 23.20 15.62 -6.21
N ILE A 84 22.30 15.64 -7.21
CA ILE A 84 21.16 16.54 -7.24
C ILE A 84 20.19 16.20 -6.11
N LEU A 85 19.83 14.92 -5.93
CA LEU A 85 18.95 14.47 -4.87
C LEU A 85 19.56 14.72 -3.48
N SER A 86 20.87 14.52 -3.34
CA SER A 86 21.59 14.83 -2.11
C SER A 86 21.56 16.33 -1.78
N LYS A 87 21.72 17.19 -2.79
CA LYS A 87 21.64 18.65 -2.62
C LYS A 87 20.23 19.12 -2.31
N ALA A 88 19.21 18.46 -2.85
CA ALA A 88 17.80 18.79 -2.59
C ALA A 88 17.31 18.29 -1.24
N LEU A 89 17.95 17.27 -0.65
CA LEU A 89 17.57 16.72 0.65
C LEU A 89 17.86 17.76 1.76
N THR A 90 16.82 18.06 2.55
CA THR A 90 16.93 18.93 3.73
C THR A 90 16.85 18.15 5.03
N GLU A 91 15.96 17.14 5.10
CA GLU A 91 15.74 16.33 6.30
C GLU A 91 15.25 14.92 5.91
N GLY A 92 15.36 13.97 6.82
CA GLY A 92 14.81 12.62 6.71
C GLY A 92 15.69 11.64 5.96
N GLY A 93 15.06 10.65 5.31
CA GLY A 93 15.76 9.59 4.59
C GLY A 93 16.27 10.03 3.21
N ARG A 94 17.01 9.14 2.53
CA ARG A 94 17.46 9.39 1.15
C ARG A 94 16.26 9.48 0.20
N PRO A 95 16.10 10.56 -0.61
CA PRO A 95 15.03 10.65 -1.59
C PRO A 95 15.08 9.49 -2.60
N SER A 96 13.91 9.02 -3.03
CA SER A 96 13.81 8.07 -4.13
C SER A 96 14.29 8.71 -5.44
N ILE A 97 14.79 7.90 -6.37
CA ILE A 97 15.12 8.36 -7.73
C ILE A 97 13.91 8.97 -8.45
N GLU A 98 12.69 8.55 -8.09
CA GLU A 98 11.47 9.07 -8.67
C GLU A 98 11.02 10.42 -8.09
N THR A 99 11.77 10.96 -7.13
CA THR A 99 11.62 12.34 -6.65
C THR A 99 11.67 13.36 -7.80
N PHE A 100 12.41 13.04 -8.87
CA PHE A 100 12.40 13.84 -10.11
C PHE A 100 11.00 13.92 -10.75
N LEU A 101 10.24 12.83 -10.80
CA LEU A 101 8.86 12.81 -11.28
C LEU A 101 7.96 13.64 -10.35
N HIS A 102 8.06 13.39 -9.05
CA HIS A 102 7.24 14.06 -8.04
C HIS A 102 7.49 15.58 -7.96
N SER A 103 8.67 16.04 -8.34
CA SER A 103 9.00 17.47 -8.34
C SER A 103 8.10 18.29 -9.28
N VAL A 104 7.68 17.71 -10.40
CA VAL A 104 6.90 18.34 -11.46
C VAL A 104 5.42 17.97 -11.48
N THR A 105 4.94 17.24 -10.46
CA THR A 105 3.52 16.89 -10.28
C THR A 105 2.77 17.91 -9.42
N GLY A 106 1.45 17.72 -9.18
CA GLY A 106 0.63 18.51 -8.29
C GLY A 106 0.95 18.32 -6.81
N ARG A 107 0.04 18.75 -5.94
CA ARG A 107 0.27 18.80 -4.49
C ARG A 107 0.40 17.40 -3.86
N TYR A 108 -0.58 16.53 -4.08
CA TYR A 108 -0.56 15.13 -3.65
C TYR A 108 -0.31 14.25 -4.85
N THR A 109 0.69 13.41 -4.80
CA THR A 109 1.01 12.51 -5.90
C THR A 109 1.12 11.08 -5.38
N ILE A 110 0.44 10.17 -6.06
CA ILE A 110 0.49 8.73 -5.84
C ILE A 110 1.04 8.10 -7.11
N HIS A 111 2.16 7.41 -6.99
CA HIS A 111 2.75 6.58 -8.04
C HIS A 111 2.72 5.12 -7.63
N THR A 112 2.11 4.28 -8.45
CA THR A 112 1.94 2.83 -8.20
C THR A 112 2.10 2.04 -9.49
N HIS A 113 2.23 0.71 -9.34
CA HIS A 113 2.37 -0.26 -10.43
C HIS A 113 1.19 -1.25 -10.44
N PRO A 114 -0.08 -0.79 -10.63
CA PRO A 114 -1.23 -1.68 -10.53
C PRO A 114 -1.18 -2.79 -11.59
N LEU A 115 -1.66 -3.97 -11.24
CA LEU A 115 -1.61 -5.16 -12.08
C LEU A 115 -2.17 -4.90 -13.48
N GLY A 116 -3.40 -4.39 -13.58
CA GLY A 116 -4.05 -4.15 -14.88
C GLY A 116 -3.37 -3.02 -15.67
N VAL A 117 -2.91 -1.95 -14.98
CA VAL A 117 -2.14 -0.88 -15.63
C VAL A 117 -0.84 -1.42 -16.20
N THR A 118 -0.10 -2.20 -15.40
CA THR A 118 1.19 -2.78 -15.82
C THR A 118 1.00 -3.73 -17.00
N MET A 119 -0.08 -4.53 -17.01
CA MET A 119 -0.43 -5.40 -18.13
C MET A 119 -0.63 -4.60 -19.42
N TYR A 120 -1.48 -3.55 -19.41
CA TYR A 120 -1.67 -2.72 -20.59
C TYR A 120 -0.41 -1.95 -20.98
N ALA A 121 0.31 -1.37 -20.00
CA ALA A 121 1.53 -0.61 -20.27
C ALA A 121 2.67 -1.45 -20.86
N ALA A 122 2.62 -2.77 -20.72
CA ALA A 122 3.58 -3.73 -21.30
C ALA A 122 3.07 -4.38 -22.60
N ALA A 123 1.76 -4.29 -22.90
CA ALA A 123 1.18 -4.90 -24.08
C ALA A 123 1.37 -4.05 -25.34
N GLU A 124 1.46 -4.68 -26.50
CA GLU A 124 1.37 -4.00 -27.81
C GLU A 124 -0.01 -3.34 -27.96
N GLY A 125 -0.05 -2.07 -28.34
CA GLY A 125 -1.29 -1.27 -28.41
C GLY A 125 -1.91 -0.90 -27.05
N GLY A 126 -1.28 -1.29 -25.95
CA GLY A 126 -1.87 -1.13 -24.62
C GLY A 126 -1.87 0.33 -24.14
N MET A 127 -0.86 1.12 -24.49
CA MET A 127 -0.82 2.56 -24.16
C MET A 127 -1.90 3.34 -24.91
N GLU A 128 -2.17 2.98 -26.17
CA GLU A 128 -3.28 3.51 -26.97
C GLU A 128 -4.62 3.18 -26.31
N ARG A 129 -4.78 1.92 -25.86
CA ARG A 129 -5.98 1.49 -25.16
C ARG A 129 -6.20 2.23 -23.84
N LEU A 130 -5.16 2.46 -23.05
CA LEU A 130 -5.24 3.29 -21.83
C LEU A 130 -5.66 4.74 -22.17
N SER A 131 -5.13 5.31 -23.25
CA SER A 131 -5.49 6.66 -23.71
C SER A 131 -6.94 6.75 -24.18
N GLU A 132 -7.47 5.71 -24.84
CA GLU A 132 -8.89 5.62 -25.20
C GLU A 132 -9.80 5.53 -23.97
N MET A 133 -9.42 4.73 -22.98
CA MET A 133 -10.17 4.59 -21.72
C MET A 133 -10.18 5.87 -20.89
N PHE A 134 -9.09 6.64 -20.98
CA PHE A 134 -8.85 7.86 -20.21
C PHE A 134 -8.35 9.01 -21.11
N PRO A 135 -9.23 9.66 -21.89
CA PRO A 135 -8.82 10.67 -22.88
C PRO A 135 -8.09 11.87 -22.29
N ASP A 136 -8.35 12.20 -21.02
CA ASP A 136 -7.69 13.30 -20.31
C ASP A 136 -6.34 12.93 -19.70
N SER A 137 -5.92 11.67 -19.83
CA SER A 137 -4.61 11.21 -19.33
C SER A 137 -3.47 11.61 -20.27
N VAL A 138 -2.25 11.50 -19.75
CA VAL A 138 -1.01 11.60 -20.52
C VAL A 138 -0.34 10.23 -20.55
N ALA A 139 0.03 9.78 -21.74
CA ALA A 139 0.85 8.59 -21.95
C ALA A 139 2.31 9.01 -22.15
N VAL A 140 3.23 8.37 -21.44
CA VAL A 140 4.66 8.64 -21.49
C VAL A 140 5.40 7.38 -21.96
N GLU A 141 6.14 7.49 -23.05
CA GLU A 141 6.97 6.43 -23.57
C GLU A 141 8.07 6.01 -22.58
N TYR A 142 8.44 4.73 -22.62
CA TYR A 142 9.44 4.20 -21.71
C TYR A 142 10.75 5.01 -21.71
N ALA A 143 11.23 5.23 -20.52
CA ALA A 143 12.60 5.65 -20.24
C ALA A 143 13.05 5.05 -18.91
N THR A 144 14.36 4.93 -18.73
CA THR A 144 14.93 4.53 -17.44
C THR A 144 14.45 5.47 -16.34
N PRO A 145 13.96 4.96 -15.20
CA PRO A 145 13.61 5.78 -14.04
C PRO A 145 14.74 6.75 -13.65
N GLY A 146 14.35 7.95 -13.22
CA GLY A 146 15.25 9.04 -12.92
C GLY A 146 15.07 10.24 -13.85
N ILE A 147 16.13 10.99 -14.12
CA ILE A 147 16.09 12.24 -14.93
C ILE A 147 15.53 11.98 -16.34
N LYS A 148 15.91 10.87 -16.98
CA LYS A 148 15.43 10.55 -18.35
C LYS A 148 13.92 10.44 -18.41
N LEU A 149 13.35 9.68 -17.50
CA LEU A 149 11.89 9.52 -17.42
C LEU A 149 11.22 10.83 -17.04
N ALA A 150 11.78 11.56 -16.08
CA ALA A 150 11.24 12.84 -15.64
C ALA A 150 11.26 13.90 -16.75
N LYS A 151 12.30 13.96 -17.60
CA LYS A 151 12.35 14.84 -18.78
C LYS A 151 11.26 14.50 -19.80
N LYS A 152 11.04 13.21 -20.11
CA LYS A 152 9.96 12.77 -21.00
C LYS A 152 8.60 13.12 -20.43
N TYR A 153 8.39 12.84 -19.15
CA TYR A 153 7.17 13.19 -18.44
C TYR A 153 6.91 14.69 -18.49
N TYR A 154 7.90 15.50 -18.13
CA TYR A 154 7.78 16.96 -18.13
C TYR A 154 7.42 17.52 -19.52
N ALA A 155 8.03 16.98 -20.58
CA ALA A 155 7.70 17.35 -21.95
C ALA A 155 6.26 16.94 -22.32
N ALA A 156 5.83 15.75 -21.95
CA ALA A 156 4.49 15.24 -22.25
C ALA A 156 3.39 16.04 -21.52
N VAL A 157 3.58 16.35 -20.23
CA VAL A 157 2.61 17.11 -19.43
C VAL A 157 2.49 18.56 -19.89
N LYS A 158 3.52 19.16 -20.49
CA LYS A 158 3.41 20.51 -21.09
C LYS A 158 2.31 20.61 -22.16
N SER A 159 2.01 19.53 -22.86
CA SER A 159 0.94 19.48 -23.86
C SER A 159 -0.47 19.37 -23.24
N LYS A 160 -0.55 18.90 -21.99
CA LYS A 160 -1.78 18.75 -21.20
C LYS A 160 -1.51 19.14 -19.73
N PRO A 161 -1.36 20.43 -19.42
CA PRO A 161 -0.93 20.87 -18.08
C PRO A 161 -1.93 20.54 -16.97
N ASP A 162 -3.21 20.33 -17.31
CA ASP A 162 -4.27 19.98 -16.37
C ASP A 162 -4.42 18.47 -16.16
N ALA A 163 -3.61 17.65 -16.84
CA ALA A 163 -3.68 16.19 -16.70
C ALA A 163 -3.30 15.75 -15.28
N LYS A 164 -4.23 15.08 -14.63
CA LYS A 164 -4.06 14.53 -13.27
C LYS A 164 -3.73 13.03 -13.26
N LEU A 165 -3.81 12.36 -14.41
CA LEU A 165 -3.56 10.94 -14.59
C LEU A 165 -2.51 10.74 -15.69
N ILE A 166 -1.47 10.00 -15.35
CA ILE A 166 -0.34 9.74 -16.24
C ILE A 166 -0.06 8.23 -16.26
N PHE A 167 0.05 7.66 -17.45
CA PHE A 167 0.50 6.28 -17.66
C PHE A 167 1.94 6.26 -18.17
N LEU A 168 2.76 5.43 -17.55
CA LEU A 168 4.16 5.23 -17.89
C LEU A 168 4.33 3.86 -18.55
N LYS A 169 4.75 3.82 -19.82
CA LYS A 169 4.98 2.57 -20.56
C LYS A 169 5.99 1.67 -19.85
N ASN A 170 5.66 0.38 -19.72
CA ASN A 170 6.46 -0.63 -19.01
C ASN A 170 6.84 -0.24 -17.57
N HIS A 171 5.98 0.54 -16.88
CA HIS A 171 6.29 1.00 -15.53
C HIS A 171 5.06 0.98 -14.63
N GLY A 172 4.13 1.92 -14.81
CA GLY A 172 2.97 2.05 -13.95
C GLY A 172 2.19 3.32 -14.24
N MET A 173 1.62 3.93 -13.19
CA MET A 173 0.88 5.18 -13.32
C MET A 173 1.19 6.17 -12.22
N LEU A 174 0.93 7.46 -12.49
CA LEU A 174 0.85 8.52 -11.46
C LEU A 174 -0.52 9.16 -11.50
N VAL A 175 -1.03 9.50 -10.32
CA VAL A 175 -2.14 10.42 -10.17
C VAL A 175 -1.70 11.61 -9.32
N SER A 176 -2.27 12.77 -9.60
CA SER A 176 -1.96 13.99 -8.87
C SER A 176 -3.23 14.81 -8.63
N ALA A 177 -3.39 15.35 -7.40
CA ALA A 177 -4.55 16.17 -7.04
C ALA A 177 -4.19 17.22 -5.98
N ASP A 178 -5.16 18.07 -5.64
CA ASP A 178 -4.98 19.14 -4.65
C ASP A 178 -5.26 18.68 -3.23
N THR A 179 -6.01 17.57 -3.07
CA THR A 179 -6.31 16.92 -1.79
C THR A 179 -5.90 15.44 -1.81
N PRO A 180 -5.61 14.83 -0.64
CA PRO A 180 -5.31 13.41 -0.59
C PRO A 180 -6.51 12.53 -0.95
N GLU A 181 -7.73 12.97 -0.63
CA GLU A 181 -8.98 12.28 -0.95
C GLU A 181 -9.18 12.22 -2.47
N ASP A 182 -9.03 13.34 -3.19
CA ASP A 182 -9.17 13.40 -4.66
C ASP A 182 -8.10 12.54 -5.34
N ALA A 183 -6.86 12.52 -4.82
CA ALA A 183 -5.79 11.69 -5.35
C ALA A 183 -6.12 10.20 -5.20
N LEU A 184 -6.59 9.77 -4.02
CA LEU A 184 -7.01 8.40 -3.76
C LEU A 184 -8.24 8.00 -4.58
N GLU A 185 -9.23 8.88 -4.72
CA GLU A 185 -10.42 8.60 -5.52
C GLU A 185 -10.05 8.42 -7.00
N LEU A 186 -9.26 9.33 -7.56
CA LEU A 186 -8.78 9.21 -8.95
C LEU A 186 -7.98 7.92 -9.14
N HIS A 187 -7.07 7.60 -8.22
CA HIS A 187 -6.29 6.38 -8.24
C HIS A 187 -7.18 5.13 -8.24
N THR A 188 -8.05 5.00 -7.24
CA THR A 188 -8.91 3.82 -7.07
C THR A 188 -9.87 3.63 -8.25
N ARG A 189 -10.52 4.72 -8.71
CA ARG A 189 -11.42 4.69 -9.86
C ARG A 189 -10.69 4.27 -11.14
N THR A 190 -9.46 4.75 -11.35
CA THR A 190 -8.64 4.38 -12.50
C THR A 190 -8.29 2.90 -12.48
N VAL A 191 -7.79 2.40 -11.35
CA VAL A 191 -7.43 0.99 -11.19
C VAL A 191 -8.65 0.09 -11.39
N LYS A 192 -9.76 0.38 -10.70
CA LYS A 192 -11.00 -0.42 -10.83
C LYS A 192 -11.48 -0.49 -12.28
N LYS A 193 -11.57 0.64 -12.98
CA LYS A 193 -12.02 0.65 -14.38
C LYS A 193 -11.12 -0.18 -15.30
N ILE A 194 -9.81 -0.18 -15.06
CA ILE A 194 -8.86 -0.97 -15.84
C ILE A 194 -9.01 -2.45 -15.50
N ASP A 195 -9.04 -2.80 -14.22
CA ASP A 195 -9.15 -4.18 -13.76
C ASP A 195 -10.49 -4.82 -14.18
N GLU A 196 -11.59 -4.07 -14.11
CA GLU A 196 -12.91 -4.48 -14.63
C GLU A 196 -12.85 -4.81 -16.12
N SER A 197 -12.11 -4.02 -16.93
CA SER A 197 -11.93 -4.29 -18.36
C SER A 197 -11.17 -5.59 -18.65
N LEU A 198 -10.46 -6.10 -17.67
CA LEU A 198 -9.72 -7.37 -17.69
C LEU A 198 -10.47 -8.52 -17.00
N GLY A 199 -11.67 -8.26 -16.47
CA GLY A 199 -12.44 -9.25 -15.72
C GLY A 199 -11.83 -9.59 -14.35
N LEU A 200 -10.99 -8.72 -13.79
CA LEU A 200 -10.40 -8.90 -12.47
C LEU A 200 -11.39 -8.48 -11.37
N ASP A 201 -11.25 -9.09 -10.20
CA ASP A 201 -12.06 -8.74 -9.03
C ASP A 201 -11.65 -7.38 -8.47
N THR A 202 -12.61 -6.44 -8.43
CA THR A 202 -12.42 -5.07 -7.94
C THR A 202 -13.13 -4.79 -6.62
N ALA A 203 -14.02 -5.68 -6.15
CA ALA A 203 -14.76 -5.48 -4.90
C ALA A 203 -13.83 -5.45 -3.69
N VAL A 204 -12.73 -6.19 -3.75
CA VAL A 204 -11.73 -6.26 -2.69
C VAL A 204 -11.09 -4.90 -2.39
N TYR A 205 -10.98 -3.98 -3.37
CA TYR A 205 -10.44 -2.63 -3.12
C TYR A 205 -11.32 -1.84 -2.14
N ASP A 206 -12.64 -1.93 -2.30
CA ASP A 206 -13.59 -1.25 -1.41
C ASP A 206 -13.57 -1.88 0.00
N THR A 207 -13.52 -3.21 0.08
CA THR A 207 -13.42 -3.93 1.36
C THR A 207 -12.12 -3.62 2.08
N SER A 208 -10.99 -3.64 1.37
CA SER A 208 -9.65 -3.31 1.91
C SER A 208 -9.62 -1.87 2.45
N ARG A 209 -10.18 -0.91 1.71
CA ARG A 209 -10.28 0.48 2.15
C ARG A 209 -11.15 0.64 3.39
N ARG A 210 -12.35 0.06 3.41
CA ARG A 210 -13.25 0.10 4.58
C ARG A 210 -12.59 -0.50 5.82
N LEU A 211 -11.88 -1.62 5.66
CA LEU A 211 -11.14 -2.23 6.76
C LEU A 211 -9.99 -1.34 7.23
N PHE A 212 -9.22 -0.78 6.32
CA PHE A 212 -8.14 0.15 6.66
C PHE A 212 -8.66 1.35 7.45
N GLU A 213 -9.74 1.98 6.97
CA GLU A 213 -10.37 3.13 7.65
C GLU A 213 -10.86 2.75 9.06
N ALA A 214 -11.51 1.61 9.22
CA ALA A 214 -11.94 1.11 10.53
C ALA A 214 -10.75 0.83 11.48
N LEU A 215 -9.63 0.33 10.94
CA LEU A 215 -8.42 0.13 11.73
C LEU A 215 -7.81 1.44 12.20
N GLN A 216 -7.82 2.51 11.36
CA GLN A 216 -7.29 3.81 11.78
C GLN A 216 -8.09 4.42 12.94
N GLU A 217 -9.40 4.13 13.07
CA GLU A 217 -10.20 4.57 14.20
C GLU A 217 -9.91 3.81 15.52
N ILE A 218 -9.42 2.58 15.42
CA ILE A 218 -9.20 1.71 16.59
C ILE A 218 -7.75 1.78 17.05
N GLN A 219 -6.84 1.71 16.12
CA GLN A 219 -5.39 1.77 16.33
C GLN A 219 -4.72 2.31 15.06
N PRO A 220 -4.43 3.62 15.00
CA PRO A 220 -3.75 4.22 13.87
C PRO A 220 -2.42 3.53 13.53
N GLY A 221 -2.12 3.45 12.24
CA GLY A 221 -0.88 2.87 11.74
C GLY A 221 -0.97 1.40 11.33
N LEU A 222 -2.04 0.68 11.68
CA LEU A 222 -2.27 -0.68 11.19
C LEU A 222 -2.61 -0.69 9.70
N ILE A 223 -2.23 -1.78 9.04
CA ILE A 223 -2.54 -2.10 7.64
C ILE A 223 -3.38 -3.37 7.56
N ALA A 224 -4.11 -3.54 6.45
CA ALA A 224 -4.91 -4.71 6.13
C ALA A 224 -4.38 -5.35 4.82
N TYR A 225 -3.54 -6.36 4.95
CA TYR A 225 -2.96 -7.09 3.83
C TYR A 225 -3.86 -8.26 3.42
N GLN A 226 -4.34 -8.30 2.18
CA GLN A 226 -5.15 -9.42 1.69
C GLN A 226 -4.32 -10.69 1.61
N THR A 227 -4.83 -11.77 2.21
CA THR A 227 -4.26 -13.12 2.13
C THR A 227 -5.03 -13.90 1.06
N ASP A 228 -4.56 -13.85 -0.18
CA ASP A 228 -5.19 -14.48 -1.34
C ASP A 228 -4.41 -15.75 -1.77
N THR A 229 -4.55 -16.82 -0.99
CA THR A 229 -4.00 -18.14 -1.34
C THR A 229 -5.11 -19.14 -1.64
N GLN A 230 -4.81 -20.11 -2.50
CA GLN A 230 -5.76 -21.17 -2.81
C GLN A 230 -6.28 -21.89 -1.55
N ALA A 231 -5.41 -22.11 -0.56
CA ALA A 231 -5.80 -22.78 0.67
C ALA A 231 -6.73 -21.91 1.54
N VAL A 232 -6.44 -20.62 1.67
CA VAL A 232 -7.28 -19.68 2.43
C VAL A 232 -8.66 -19.56 1.79
N ASN A 233 -8.73 -19.37 0.47
CA ASN A 233 -10.00 -19.26 -0.26
C ASN A 233 -10.83 -20.54 -0.12
N ALA A 234 -10.21 -21.72 -0.31
CA ALA A 234 -10.88 -23.01 -0.15
C ALA A 234 -11.34 -23.27 1.31
N ALA A 235 -10.61 -22.75 2.32
CA ALA A 235 -11.01 -22.87 3.72
C ALA A 235 -12.23 -22.02 4.02
N VAL A 236 -12.28 -20.77 3.52
CA VAL A 236 -13.45 -19.87 3.62
C VAL A 236 -14.68 -20.52 2.98
N GLU A 237 -14.55 -21.00 1.76
CA GLU A 237 -15.63 -21.67 1.03
C GLU A 237 -16.15 -22.89 1.79
N ARG A 238 -15.26 -23.80 2.21
CA ARG A 238 -15.63 -25.02 2.93
C ARG A 238 -16.26 -24.75 4.29
N ALA A 239 -15.82 -23.72 5.01
CA ALA A 239 -16.37 -23.35 6.30
C ALA A 239 -17.67 -22.53 6.21
N GLY A 240 -17.97 -21.97 5.02
CA GLY A 240 -19.02 -20.99 4.85
C GLY A 240 -18.75 -19.69 5.63
N GLY A 241 -17.47 -19.38 5.87
CA GLY A 241 -17.03 -18.25 6.68
C GLY A 241 -15.62 -18.44 7.24
N ALA A 242 -15.36 -17.87 8.43
CA ALA A 242 -14.08 -18.09 9.12
C ALA A 242 -13.95 -19.56 9.55
N TRP A 243 -12.77 -20.13 9.40
CA TRP A 243 -12.44 -21.46 9.89
C TRP A 243 -11.75 -21.39 11.25
N GLY A 244 -11.74 -22.54 11.99
CA GLY A 244 -10.89 -22.70 13.15
C GLY A 244 -9.41 -22.62 12.76
N HIS A 245 -8.59 -21.84 13.48
CA HIS A 245 -7.19 -21.64 13.11
C HIS A 245 -6.18 -21.86 14.26
N ALA A 246 -6.66 -21.92 15.50
CA ALA A 246 -5.82 -22.03 16.70
C ALA A 246 -5.33 -23.47 16.96
N TYR A 247 -4.71 -24.11 15.96
CA TYR A 247 -4.28 -25.52 16.02
C TYR A 247 -2.89 -25.71 16.66
N SER A 248 -2.13 -24.65 16.82
CA SER A 248 -0.80 -24.66 17.44
C SER A 248 -0.51 -23.33 18.13
N PRO A 249 0.50 -23.27 19.03
CA PRO A 249 0.92 -22.01 19.63
C PRO A 249 1.23 -20.92 18.59
N ASP A 250 1.96 -21.24 17.52
CA ASP A 250 2.30 -20.27 16.46
C ASP A 250 1.06 -19.71 15.76
N CYS A 251 0.03 -20.55 15.54
CA CYS A 251 -1.23 -20.09 14.98
C CYS A 251 -1.88 -18.99 15.84
N VAL A 252 -1.76 -19.10 17.16
CA VAL A 252 -2.29 -18.10 18.10
C VAL A 252 -1.37 -16.89 18.20
N VAL A 253 -0.07 -17.12 18.37
CA VAL A 253 0.91 -16.04 18.57
C VAL A 253 0.98 -15.13 17.37
N TYR A 254 1.02 -15.65 16.16
CA TYR A 254 1.07 -14.86 14.93
C TYR A 254 -0.33 -14.54 14.37
N GLY A 255 -1.23 -15.51 14.31
CA GLY A 255 -2.56 -15.35 13.70
C GLY A 255 -3.62 -14.75 14.62
N GLY A 256 -3.33 -14.61 15.92
CA GLY A 256 -4.26 -14.10 16.91
C GLY A 256 -5.17 -15.17 17.51
N GLY A 257 -5.96 -14.78 18.52
CA GLY A 257 -6.86 -15.70 19.24
C GLY A 257 -8.05 -16.19 18.43
N SER A 258 -8.46 -15.44 17.40
CA SER A 258 -9.57 -15.76 16.49
C SER A 258 -9.49 -14.87 15.25
N ILE A 259 -10.07 -15.31 14.13
CA ILE A 259 -10.30 -14.47 12.94
C ILE A 259 -11.52 -13.58 13.23
N ALA A 260 -11.38 -12.27 13.13
CA ALA A 260 -12.49 -11.33 13.25
C ALA A 260 -13.40 -11.45 12.02
N VAL A 261 -14.70 -11.66 12.25
CA VAL A 261 -15.70 -11.72 11.16
C VAL A 261 -16.41 -10.37 11.10
N LEU A 262 -16.22 -9.68 9.96
CA LEU A 262 -16.74 -8.35 9.72
C LEU A 262 -17.80 -8.40 8.62
N LYS A 263 -18.95 -7.75 8.88
CA LYS A 263 -20.12 -7.78 7.96
C LYS A 263 -20.58 -6.38 7.58
N ASN A 264 -21.03 -5.60 8.54
CA ASN A 264 -21.66 -4.30 8.30
C ASN A 264 -20.96 -3.15 9.04
N ASP A 265 -20.73 -3.32 10.36
CA ASP A 265 -20.10 -2.34 11.24
C ASP A 265 -18.69 -2.80 11.60
N PHE A 266 -17.74 -2.56 10.69
CA PHE A 266 -16.35 -3.00 10.89
C PHE A 266 -15.73 -2.45 12.17
N VAL A 267 -16.00 -1.19 12.51
CA VAL A 267 -15.48 -0.56 13.73
C VAL A 267 -16.04 -1.24 14.99
N GLY A 268 -17.36 -1.37 15.07
CA GLY A 268 -18.01 -2.01 16.23
C GLY A 268 -17.66 -3.49 16.35
N GLU A 269 -17.58 -4.22 15.24
CA GLU A 269 -17.22 -5.64 15.22
C GLU A 269 -15.75 -5.86 15.61
N LEU A 270 -14.83 -5.02 15.16
CA LEU A 270 -13.43 -5.05 15.60
C LEU A 270 -13.27 -4.67 17.08
N ARG A 271 -14.03 -3.70 17.59
CA ARG A 271 -14.03 -3.38 19.03
C ARG A 271 -14.48 -4.55 19.88
N LYS A 272 -15.60 -5.20 19.52
CA LYS A 272 -16.08 -6.42 20.19
C LYS A 272 -15.07 -7.56 20.14
N HIS A 273 -14.39 -7.73 18.99
CA HIS A 273 -13.32 -8.72 18.86
C HIS A 273 -12.17 -8.40 19.81
N LYS A 274 -11.74 -7.11 19.84
CA LYS A 274 -10.64 -6.64 20.71
C LYS A 274 -10.92 -6.88 22.20
N GLU A 275 -12.15 -6.67 22.64
CA GLU A 275 -12.56 -6.92 24.05
C GLU A 275 -12.42 -8.41 24.43
N LYS A 276 -12.69 -9.31 23.50
CA LYS A 276 -12.73 -10.76 23.78
C LYS A 276 -11.41 -11.47 23.50
N TYR A 277 -10.69 -11.06 22.46
CA TYR A 277 -9.52 -11.79 21.93
C TYR A 277 -8.26 -10.94 21.79
N GLY A 278 -8.30 -9.67 22.20
CA GLY A 278 -7.24 -8.70 21.89
C GLY A 278 -7.36 -8.12 20.48
N MET A 279 -6.40 -7.30 20.08
CA MET A 279 -6.40 -6.72 18.72
C MET A 279 -6.40 -7.82 17.66
N ALA A 280 -7.30 -7.72 16.68
CA ALA A 280 -7.39 -8.68 15.61
C ALA A 280 -6.10 -8.68 14.78
N LYS A 281 -5.53 -9.86 14.55
CA LYS A 281 -4.42 -10.08 13.62
C LYS A 281 -4.90 -10.62 12.28
N ALA A 282 -6.14 -11.10 12.22
CA ALA A 282 -6.77 -11.56 11.00
C ALA A 282 -8.26 -11.15 10.98
N ALA A 283 -8.77 -10.81 9.81
CA ALA A 283 -10.18 -10.53 9.59
C ALA A 283 -10.70 -11.21 8.32
N LEU A 284 -11.95 -11.67 8.39
CA LEU A 284 -12.76 -12.07 7.23
C LEU A 284 -13.80 -10.98 7.01
N ALA A 285 -13.77 -10.32 5.85
CA ALA A 285 -14.68 -9.26 5.46
C ALA A 285 -15.12 -9.46 4.01
N ASP A 286 -16.41 -9.45 3.74
CA ASP A 286 -17.01 -9.61 2.38
C ASP A 286 -16.46 -10.82 1.59
N GLY A 287 -16.06 -11.90 2.29
CA GLY A 287 -15.47 -13.10 1.69
C GLY A 287 -13.93 -13.06 1.54
N TYR A 288 -13.28 -11.94 1.78
CA TYR A 288 -11.82 -11.79 1.72
C TYR A 288 -11.20 -11.94 3.11
N VAL A 289 -10.02 -12.53 3.16
CA VAL A 289 -9.23 -12.67 4.40
C VAL A 289 -8.09 -11.68 4.38
N PHE A 290 -7.92 -10.96 5.49
CA PHE A 290 -6.89 -9.97 5.67
C PHE A 290 -6.02 -10.30 6.88
N ALA A 291 -4.71 -10.20 6.72
CA ALA A 291 -3.76 -10.10 7.82
C ALA A 291 -3.65 -8.64 8.27
N ILE A 292 -3.73 -8.39 9.58
CA ILE A 292 -3.71 -7.06 10.18
C ILE A 292 -2.41 -6.89 10.97
N ALA A 293 -1.60 -5.91 10.61
CA ALA A 293 -0.29 -5.69 11.21
C ALA A 293 0.17 -4.23 11.10
N GLU A 294 1.29 -3.88 11.71
CA GLU A 294 1.89 -2.54 11.66
C GLU A 294 2.71 -2.29 10.38
N ASN A 295 3.21 -3.38 9.73
CA ASN A 295 4.03 -3.31 8.53
C ASN A 295 3.88 -4.57 7.66
N MET A 296 4.37 -4.51 6.42
CA MET A 296 4.26 -5.60 5.46
C MET A 296 4.96 -6.89 5.89
N LYS A 297 6.09 -6.81 6.60
CA LYS A 297 6.79 -8.00 7.08
C LYS A 297 5.91 -8.78 8.05
N ALA A 298 5.38 -8.10 9.05
CA ALA A 298 4.49 -8.73 10.04
C ALA A 298 3.19 -9.24 9.38
N ALA A 299 2.62 -8.50 8.41
CA ALA A 299 1.44 -8.92 7.69
C ALA A 299 1.67 -10.22 6.89
N ARG A 300 2.81 -10.35 6.22
CA ARG A 300 3.19 -11.57 5.49
C ARG A 300 3.45 -12.75 6.42
N ASP A 301 4.04 -12.53 7.60
CA ASP A 301 4.21 -13.58 8.62
C ASP A 301 2.83 -14.11 9.07
N ILE A 302 1.88 -13.20 9.31
CA ILE A 302 0.49 -13.57 9.67
C ILE A 302 -0.18 -14.32 8.50
N ALA A 303 -0.06 -13.83 7.26
CA ALA A 303 -0.62 -14.47 6.07
C ALA A 303 -0.07 -15.90 5.88
N CYS A 304 1.22 -16.11 6.11
CA CYS A 304 1.85 -17.44 6.09
C CYS A 304 1.20 -18.39 7.12
N ILE A 305 0.94 -17.90 8.33
CA ILE A 305 0.28 -18.70 9.38
C ILE A 305 -1.19 -18.97 9.05
N LEU A 306 -1.90 -18.01 8.47
CA LEU A 306 -3.28 -18.21 8.01
C LEU A 306 -3.36 -19.27 6.92
N ASP A 307 -2.46 -19.22 5.94
CA ASP A 307 -2.33 -20.24 4.88
C ASP A 307 -2.03 -21.63 5.46
N PHE A 308 -1.09 -21.70 6.41
CA PHE A 308 -0.78 -22.96 7.09
C PHE A 308 -2.00 -23.51 7.85
N SER A 309 -2.70 -22.69 8.63
CA SER A 309 -3.88 -23.12 9.40
C SER A 309 -5.02 -23.55 8.48
N ALA A 310 -5.19 -22.88 7.33
CA ALA A 310 -6.14 -23.28 6.30
C ALA A 310 -5.80 -24.66 5.73
N LYS A 311 -4.53 -24.92 5.42
CA LYS A 311 -4.05 -26.25 4.98
C LYS A 311 -4.31 -27.33 6.03
N VAL A 312 -4.10 -27.06 7.32
CA VAL A 312 -4.44 -27.98 8.42
C VAL A 312 -5.93 -28.28 8.41
N TYR A 313 -6.79 -27.24 8.37
CA TYR A 313 -8.23 -27.37 8.32
C TYR A 313 -8.70 -28.22 7.13
N LEU A 314 -8.21 -27.93 5.94
CA LEU A 314 -8.55 -28.67 4.72
C LEU A 314 -8.07 -30.12 4.75
N SER A 315 -6.88 -30.36 5.31
CA SER A 315 -6.30 -31.71 5.41
C SER A 315 -7.02 -32.58 6.44
N GLY A 316 -7.80 -32.01 7.32
CA GLY A 316 -8.60 -32.74 8.30
C GLY A 316 -9.58 -33.76 7.69
N LYS A 317 -10.09 -33.53 6.46
CA LYS A 317 -10.90 -34.48 5.68
C LYS A 317 -12.04 -35.14 6.50
N GLY A 318 -12.81 -34.32 7.23
CA GLY A 318 -13.92 -34.80 8.07
C GLY A 318 -13.51 -35.25 9.47
N ARG A 319 -12.21 -35.23 9.84
CA ARG A 319 -11.80 -35.40 11.23
C ARG A 319 -12.22 -34.18 12.06
N LYS A 320 -12.61 -34.42 13.33
CA LYS A 320 -12.84 -33.34 14.28
C LYS A 320 -11.47 -32.78 14.71
N LEU A 321 -11.11 -31.60 14.19
CA LEU A 321 -9.93 -30.88 14.66
C LEU A 321 -10.26 -30.20 15.98
N ILE A 322 -9.27 -30.19 16.90
CA ILE A 322 -9.38 -29.57 18.22
C ILE A 322 -8.45 -28.37 18.23
N GLU A 323 -8.98 -27.21 18.52
CA GLU A 323 -8.22 -25.98 18.73
C GLU A 323 -7.78 -25.87 20.19
N LEU A 324 -6.73 -25.09 20.42
CA LEU A 324 -6.34 -24.67 21.77
C LEU A 324 -7.52 -23.95 22.43
N ASP A 325 -7.75 -24.23 23.70
CA ASP A 325 -8.86 -23.64 24.44
C ASP A 325 -8.67 -22.12 24.72
N SER A 326 -9.69 -21.48 25.26
CA SER A 326 -9.65 -20.04 25.50
C SER A 326 -8.61 -19.63 26.56
N ALA A 327 -8.33 -20.48 27.53
CA ALA A 327 -7.36 -20.19 28.57
C ALA A 327 -5.94 -20.24 28.01
N GLU A 328 -5.63 -21.28 27.21
CA GLU A 328 -4.34 -21.43 26.55
C GLU A 328 -4.09 -20.32 25.53
N ARG A 329 -5.10 -19.95 24.72
CA ARG A 329 -4.99 -18.81 23.78
C ARG A 329 -4.70 -17.50 24.53
N ALA A 330 -5.41 -17.22 25.63
CA ALA A 330 -5.18 -16.03 26.44
C ALA A 330 -3.78 -16.02 27.08
N PHE A 331 -3.29 -17.17 27.53
CA PHE A 331 -1.93 -17.32 28.05
C PHE A 331 -0.90 -17.00 26.96
N LEU A 332 -0.98 -17.62 25.79
CA LEU A 332 -0.04 -17.43 24.68
C LEU A 332 0.00 -15.97 24.18
N LEU A 333 -1.16 -15.31 24.07
CA LEU A 333 -1.23 -13.91 23.64
C LEU A 333 -0.62 -12.93 24.66
N ASN A 334 -0.51 -13.33 25.95
CA ASN A 334 0.04 -12.50 27.01
C ASN A 334 1.42 -12.96 27.48
N TRP A 335 1.98 -13.99 26.89
CA TRP A 335 3.24 -14.60 27.32
C TRP A 335 4.42 -13.61 27.20
N ASP A 336 5.18 -13.44 28.28
CA ASP A 336 6.27 -12.44 28.34
C ASP A 336 7.38 -12.68 27.33
N SER A 337 7.65 -13.94 26.95
CA SER A 337 8.61 -14.28 25.90
C SER A 337 8.18 -13.70 24.54
N GLU A 338 6.89 -13.65 24.24
CA GLU A 338 6.38 -13.07 23.00
C GLU A 338 6.37 -11.54 23.04
N LYS A 339 6.12 -10.94 24.20
CA LYS A 339 6.31 -9.48 24.41
C LYS A 339 7.76 -9.08 24.20
N TYR A 340 8.71 -9.92 24.70
CA TYR A 340 10.14 -9.71 24.47
C TYR A 340 10.52 -9.81 22.98
N ARG A 341 10.04 -10.84 22.27
CA ARG A 341 10.25 -10.95 20.80
C ARG A 341 9.70 -9.75 20.04
N ALA A 342 8.51 -9.26 20.41
CA ALA A 342 7.92 -8.07 19.81
C ALA A 342 8.79 -6.82 20.04
N SER A 343 9.39 -6.67 21.23
CA SER A 343 10.28 -5.56 21.55
C SER A 343 11.60 -5.57 20.79
N LEU A 344 12.07 -6.73 20.32
CA LEU A 344 13.29 -6.86 19.51
C LEU A 344 13.07 -6.49 18.03
N LYS A 345 11.82 -6.29 17.60
CA LYS A 345 11.46 -5.96 16.20
C LYS A 345 11.31 -4.45 15.98
N ASN A 346 11.42 -3.65 17.03
CA ASN A 346 11.47 -2.18 17.02
C ASN A 346 12.94 -1.75 17.20
#